data_b5f333dded52584894a30a15ca830e37
#
_entry.id   b5f333dded52584894a30a15ca830e37
#
_cell.length_a   1.000
_cell.length_b   1.000
_cell.length_c   1.000
_cell.angle_alpha   90.00
_cell.angle_beta   90.00
_cell.angle_gamma   90.00
#
_symmetry.space_group_name_H-M   'P 1'
#
loop_
_entity.id
_entity.type
_entity.pdbx_description
1 polymer ?
#
loop_
_entity_poly.entity_id
_entity_poly.type
_entity_poly.pdbx_seq_one_letter_code
_entity_poly.pdbx_strand_id
1 'polypeptide(L)'
;MMKLSGKFRSLFFISLLLLFVPISALADSKNNKESSFFVRVKDHLLTVKVKDIPMKKVLTEIANQARIKILFYGPAEELLSADFSDIPLDKGVKRLTARSNYAFIYGPKKTKMAEPEIREIIIYPKAGRSRAKSAGPTVIAPKQLASEEQKEAILISLFKALEDKDPMVREETVYLLSEFKDESVIKHLAQVLVNDEDQAVRASAAEELGDFGDQSAIGPLIKALEDSDPRVRESVVEALGEIGGKRVISNLTEALEDEDEDVRYAAAEALGEIKERIGVSATD
;
A
#
# COMPACT_ATOMS: atom_id res chain seq x y z
N MET A 1 10.60 -88.45 -6.63
CA MET A 1 11.25 -88.63 -7.94
C MET A 1 11.27 -87.29 -8.65
N MET A 2 12.47 -86.80 -8.80
CA MET A 2 13.03 -86.06 -9.95
C MET A 2 12.38 -84.72 -10.29
N LYS A 3 13.07 -83.58 -9.95
CA LYS A 3 14.10 -82.88 -10.79
C LYS A 3 13.48 -82.30 -12.06
N LEU A 4 13.59 -81.07 -12.40
CA LEU A 4 14.69 -80.13 -12.71
C LEU A 4 14.04 -78.79 -13.04
N SER A 5 14.47 -77.63 -12.52
CA SER A 5 15.61 -76.83 -12.97
C SER A 5 15.47 -76.15 -14.34
N GLY A 6 15.57 -74.90 -14.38
CA GLY A 6 15.87 -74.11 -15.62
C GLY A 6 15.39 -72.68 -15.49
N LYS A 7 16.09 -71.81 -14.93
CA LYS A 7 17.11 -70.86 -15.44
C LYS A 7 16.70 -70.06 -16.72
N PHE A 8 16.68 -68.80 -16.52
CA PHE A 8 17.15 -67.74 -17.42
C PHE A 8 16.42 -67.41 -18.73
N ARG A 9 15.91 -66.23 -18.89
CA ARG A 9 16.66 -65.19 -19.60
C ARG A 9 15.92 -63.87 -19.59
N SER A 10 16.61 -62.89 -19.01
CA SER A 10 16.46 -61.48 -19.25
C SER A 10 16.46 -61.18 -20.74
N LEU A 11 15.45 -60.45 -21.23
CA LEU A 11 15.49 -59.81 -22.51
C LEU A 11 15.13 -58.33 -22.30
N PHE A 12 16.17 -57.54 -22.38
CA PHE A 12 16.14 -56.11 -22.58
C PHE A 12 15.31 -55.77 -23.81
N PHE A 13 14.15 -55.15 -23.60
CA PHE A 13 13.49 -54.39 -24.66
C PHE A 13 13.86 -52.92 -24.50
N ILE A 14 14.89 -52.51 -25.19
CA ILE A 14 15.16 -51.11 -25.51
C ILE A 14 14.12 -50.70 -26.55
N SER A 15 13.03 -50.08 -26.07
CA SER A 15 12.11 -49.37 -26.96
C SER A 15 12.71 -48.02 -27.33
N LEU A 16 13.29 -47.97 -28.52
CA LEU A 16 13.74 -46.77 -29.19
C LEU A 16 12.52 -45.96 -29.60
N LEU A 17 12.06 -45.04 -28.74
CA LEU A 17 11.05 -44.07 -29.07
C LEU A 17 11.68 -43.00 -29.96
N LEU A 18 11.57 -43.15 -31.27
CA LEU A 18 11.87 -42.10 -32.25
C LEU A 18 10.92 -40.93 -32.02
N LEU A 19 11.45 -39.88 -31.36
CA LEU A 19 10.83 -38.58 -31.33
C LEU A 19 10.82 -37.98 -32.74
N PHE A 20 9.65 -38.06 -33.37
CA PHE A 20 9.34 -37.23 -34.54
C PHE A 20 9.25 -35.76 -34.04
N VAL A 21 10.34 -35.01 -34.18
CA VAL A 21 10.31 -33.57 -34.11
C VAL A 21 9.85 -33.05 -35.47
N PRO A 22 8.72 -32.37 -35.57
CA PRO A 22 8.34 -31.74 -36.83
C PRO A 22 9.31 -30.63 -37.18
N ILE A 23 9.93 -30.74 -38.36
CA ILE A 23 10.88 -29.80 -38.96
C ILE A 23 10.25 -28.43 -39.34
N SER A 24 9.13 -28.06 -38.76
CA SER A 24 8.48 -26.76 -39.00
C SER A 24 8.80 -25.68 -37.93
N ALA A 25 9.75 -25.93 -37.03
CA ALA A 25 10.17 -24.97 -35.98
C ALA A 25 11.53 -24.30 -36.23
N LEU A 26 12.01 -24.29 -37.49
CA LEU A 26 13.28 -23.66 -37.88
C LEU A 26 13.06 -22.53 -38.89
N ALA A 27 12.15 -21.64 -38.61
CA ALA A 27 12.07 -20.33 -39.28
C ALA A 27 11.26 -19.38 -38.44
N ASP A 28 11.89 -18.75 -37.45
CA ASP A 28 11.65 -17.35 -37.02
C ASP A 28 12.61 -16.99 -35.88
N SER A 29 13.91 -17.01 -36.15
CA SER A 29 14.91 -16.46 -35.25
C SER A 29 15.32 -15.05 -35.69
N LYS A 30 14.41 -14.10 -35.63
CA LYS A 30 14.77 -12.67 -35.59
C LYS A 30 13.73 -11.93 -34.76
N ASN A 31 14.16 -11.43 -33.60
CA ASN A 31 13.41 -10.55 -32.68
C ASN A 31 12.48 -11.18 -31.65
N ASN A 32 12.87 -12.21 -30.96
CA ASN A 32 12.25 -12.52 -29.68
C ASN A 32 13.23 -12.14 -28.56
N LYS A 33 13.09 -10.94 -27.98
CA LYS A 33 13.61 -10.65 -26.64
C LYS A 33 12.86 -11.61 -25.71
N GLU A 34 13.44 -12.75 -25.38
CA GLU A 34 12.88 -13.66 -24.38
C GLU A 34 12.73 -12.90 -23.07
N SER A 35 11.51 -12.46 -22.79
CA SER A 35 11.14 -11.97 -21.46
C SER A 35 11.15 -13.16 -20.53
N SER A 36 12.22 -13.36 -19.78
CA SER A 36 12.25 -14.40 -18.77
C SER A 36 11.33 -13.99 -17.60
N PHE A 37 10.35 -14.82 -17.29
CA PHE A 37 9.48 -14.63 -16.13
C PHE A 37 9.44 -15.89 -15.30
N PHE A 38 10.15 -15.87 -14.18
CA PHE A 38 10.13 -16.93 -13.20
C PHE A 38 10.11 -16.34 -11.79
N VAL A 39 9.07 -16.67 -11.04
CA VAL A 39 8.90 -16.29 -9.63
C VAL A 39 8.51 -17.53 -8.86
N ARG A 40 9.20 -17.82 -7.76
CA ARG A 40 8.89 -18.95 -6.87
C ARG A 40 9.02 -18.50 -5.41
N VAL A 41 7.96 -18.75 -4.65
CA VAL A 41 7.97 -18.65 -3.18
C VAL A 41 7.84 -20.05 -2.61
N LYS A 42 8.83 -20.48 -1.82
CA LYS A 42 8.83 -21.79 -1.16
C LYS A 42 9.52 -21.65 0.20
N ASP A 43 8.91 -22.19 1.25
CA ASP A 43 9.47 -22.20 2.61
C ASP A 43 9.95 -20.80 3.06
N HIS A 44 9.14 -19.75 2.79
CA HIS A 44 9.43 -18.34 3.04
C HIS A 44 10.66 -17.77 2.27
N LEU A 45 11.19 -18.52 1.31
CA LEU A 45 12.24 -18.09 0.42
C LEU A 45 11.68 -17.66 -0.93
N LEU A 46 12.21 -16.57 -1.47
CA LEU A 46 11.86 -16.00 -2.76
C LEU A 46 12.97 -16.19 -3.79
N THR A 47 12.61 -16.76 -4.92
CA THR A 47 13.45 -16.83 -6.12
C THR A 47 12.78 -16.04 -7.24
N VAL A 48 13.51 -15.12 -7.86
CA VAL A 48 13.03 -14.28 -8.96
C VAL A 48 14.06 -14.26 -10.08
N LYS A 49 13.61 -14.56 -11.29
CA LYS A 49 14.36 -14.39 -12.52
C LYS A 49 13.44 -13.75 -13.54
N VAL A 50 13.51 -12.44 -13.66
CA VAL A 50 12.65 -11.64 -14.52
C VAL A 50 13.47 -10.64 -15.30
N LYS A 51 13.07 -10.35 -16.53
CA LYS A 51 13.69 -9.35 -17.38
C LYS A 51 12.61 -8.53 -18.07
N ASP A 52 12.66 -7.22 -17.84
CA ASP A 52 11.75 -6.24 -18.45
C ASP A 52 10.25 -6.61 -18.20
N ILE A 53 9.92 -7.00 -16.98
CA ILE A 53 8.55 -7.40 -16.57
C ILE A 53 7.93 -6.30 -15.72
N PRO A 54 6.64 -5.92 -15.93
CA PRO A 54 5.95 -4.97 -15.07
C PRO A 54 6.00 -5.39 -13.59
N MET A 55 6.37 -4.46 -12.70
CA MET A 55 6.48 -4.68 -11.26
C MET A 55 5.20 -5.31 -10.70
N LYS A 56 4.03 -4.79 -11.09
CA LYS A 56 2.73 -5.33 -10.70
C LYS A 56 2.61 -6.84 -10.96
N LYS A 57 3.06 -7.31 -12.13
CA LYS A 57 2.98 -8.73 -12.49
C LYS A 57 3.84 -9.59 -11.58
N VAL A 58 5.06 -9.12 -11.25
CA VAL A 58 5.98 -9.82 -10.34
C VAL A 58 5.41 -9.88 -8.93
N LEU A 59 4.92 -8.75 -8.41
CA LEU A 59 4.31 -8.67 -7.08
C LEU A 59 3.03 -9.51 -6.99
N THR A 60 2.21 -9.54 -8.05
CA THR A 60 1.00 -10.40 -8.10
C THR A 60 1.37 -11.87 -7.95
N GLU A 61 2.42 -12.32 -8.63
CA GLU A 61 2.84 -13.72 -8.53
C GLU A 61 3.39 -14.05 -7.13
N ILE A 62 4.17 -13.12 -6.53
CA ILE A 62 4.63 -13.27 -5.14
C ILE A 62 3.44 -13.35 -4.18
N ALA A 63 2.46 -12.44 -4.31
CA ALA A 63 1.28 -12.41 -3.45
C ALA A 63 0.49 -13.72 -3.52
N ASN A 64 0.30 -14.24 -4.74
CA ASN A 64 -0.43 -15.50 -4.96
C ASN A 64 0.28 -16.71 -4.33
N GLN A 65 1.59 -16.84 -4.57
CA GLN A 65 2.35 -18.00 -4.07
C GLN A 65 2.60 -17.93 -2.56
N ALA A 66 2.88 -16.75 -2.02
CA ALA A 66 3.07 -16.54 -0.58
C ALA A 66 1.74 -16.50 0.20
N ARG A 67 0.60 -16.35 -0.48
CA ARG A 67 -0.74 -16.13 0.12
C ARG A 67 -0.77 -14.90 1.02
N ILE A 68 -0.14 -13.82 0.57
CA ILE A 68 -0.08 -12.54 1.27
C ILE A 68 -0.78 -11.46 0.46
N LYS A 69 -1.22 -10.40 1.12
CA LYS A 69 -1.71 -9.19 0.47
C LYS A 69 -0.53 -8.24 0.22
N ILE A 70 -0.50 -7.59 -0.94
CA ILE A 70 0.48 -6.54 -1.23
C ILE A 70 -0.28 -5.28 -1.62
N LEU A 71 -0.07 -4.20 -0.88
CA LEU A 71 -0.50 -2.86 -1.24
C LEU A 71 0.66 -2.16 -1.92
N PHE A 72 0.47 -1.71 -3.14
CA PHE A 72 1.52 -1.11 -3.93
C PHE A 72 1.11 0.29 -4.42
N TYR A 73 1.77 1.32 -3.91
CA TYR A 73 1.55 2.74 -4.20
C TYR A 73 2.58 3.30 -5.19
N GLY A 74 3.09 2.49 -6.08
CA GLY A 74 4.11 2.88 -7.05
C GLY A 74 3.62 2.79 -8.50
N PRO A 75 4.45 3.18 -9.45
CA PRO A 75 4.17 3.02 -10.87
C PRO A 75 4.10 1.54 -11.22
N ALA A 76 2.87 1.02 -11.31
CA ALA A 76 2.57 -0.41 -11.50
C ALA A 76 3.18 -0.99 -12.79
N GLU A 77 3.38 -0.15 -13.78
CA GLU A 77 3.91 -0.48 -15.10
C GLU A 77 5.45 -0.32 -15.19
N GLU A 78 6.14 0.06 -14.09
CA GLU A 78 7.60 0.10 -14.06
C GLU A 78 8.16 -1.28 -14.36
N LEU A 79 9.06 -1.34 -15.36
CA LEU A 79 9.68 -2.60 -15.77
C LEU A 79 10.79 -2.99 -14.80
N LEU A 80 10.74 -4.22 -14.34
CA LEU A 80 11.67 -4.81 -13.40
C LEU A 80 12.52 -5.88 -14.08
N SER A 81 13.82 -5.82 -13.83
CA SER A 81 14.75 -6.89 -14.14
C SER A 81 15.49 -7.31 -12.88
N ALA A 82 15.40 -8.58 -12.51
CA ALA A 82 16.00 -9.13 -11.30
C ALA A 82 16.37 -10.61 -11.49
N ASP A 83 17.50 -11.00 -10.93
CA ASP A 83 17.93 -12.40 -10.85
C ASP A 83 18.52 -12.66 -9.45
N PHE A 84 17.81 -13.45 -8.66
CA PHE A 84 18.26 -13.95 -7.38
C PHE A 84 17.47 -15.20 -6.97
N SER A 85 18.07 -16.00 -6.09
CA SER A 85 17.47 -17.27 -5.64
C SER A 85 17.58 -17.42 -4.14
N ASP A 86 16.52 -18.03 -3.56
CA ASP A 86 16.46 -18.51 -2.18
C ASP A 86 16.81 -17.44 -1.13
N ILE A 87 16.30 -16.23 -1.33
CA ILE A 87 16.43 -15.12 -0.38
C ILE A 87 15.16 -15.07 0.50
N PRO A 88 15.24 -14.80 1.81
CA PRO A 88 14.07 -14.58 2.65
C PRO A 88 13.08 -13.59 2.00
N LEU A 89 11.78 -13.90 2.09
CA LEU A 89 10.73 -13.18 1.36
C LEU A 89 10.79 -11.66 1.60
N ASP A 90 10.96 -11.24 2.86
CA ASP A 90 11.12 -9.83 3.23
C ASP A 90 12.31 -9.17 2.52
N LYS A 91 13.48 -9.82 2.55
CA LYS A 91 14.70 -9.32 1.88
C LYS A 91 14.58 -9.32 0.37
N GLY A 92 13.90 -10.33 -0.19
CA GLY A 92 13.65 -10.43 -1.62
C GLY A 92 12.75 -9.30 -2.11
N VAL A 93 11.65 -9.02 -1.41
CA VAL A 93 10.75 -7.89 -1.74
C VAL A 93 11.48 -6.56 -1.60
N LYS A 94 12.22 -6.33 -0.51
CA LYS A 94 13.07 -5.15 -0.35
C LYS A 94 14.02 -4.93 -1.53
N ARG A 95 14.60 -6.01 -2.05
CA ARG A 95 15.51 -5.95 -3.21
C ARG A 95 14.78 -5.57 -4.49
N LEU A 96 13.58 -6.09 -4.72
CA LEU A 96 12.74 -5.75 -5.86
C LEU A 96 12.28 -4.30 -5.82
N THR A 97 12.01 -3.79 -4.63
CA THR A 97 11.45 -2.46 -4.38
C THR A 97 12.47 -1.49 -3.78
N ALA A 98 13.76 -1.63 -4.16
CA ALA A 98 14.88 -0.87 -3.58
C ALA A 98 14.73 0.67 -3.66
N ARG A 99 13.85 1.17 -4.55
CA ARG A 99 13.53 2.58 -4.73
C ARG A 99 12.27 3.02 -3.99
N SER A 100 11.63 2.11 -3.25
CA SER A 100 10.42 2.35 -2.47
C SER A 100 10.69 2.15 -0.99
N ASN A 101 9.81 2.68 -0.16
CA ASN A 101 9.68 2.29 1.23
C ASN A 101 8.74 1.08 1.33
N TYR A 102 8.70 0.44 2.47
CA TYR A 102 7.86 -0.74 2.70
C TYR A 102 7.58 -0.93 4.18
N ALA A 103 6.39 -1.47 4.48
CA ALA A 103 6.04 -1.99 5.79
C ALA A 103 5.64 -3.47 5.67
N PHE A 104 6.00 -4.27 6.67
CA PHE A 104 5.65 -5.68 6.74
C PHE A 104 4.68 -5.89 7.91
N ILE A 105 3.50 -6.37 7.63
CA ILE A 105 2.50 -6.72 8.63
C ILE A 105 2.58 -8.21 8.88
N TYR A 106 2.83 -8.58 10.13
CA TYR A 106 2.99 -9.96 10.55
C TYR A 106 1.72 -10.47 11.24
N GLY A 107 1.37 -11.71 10.96
CA GLY A 107 0.29 -12.39 11.65
C GLY A 107 0.67 -12.79 13.10
N PRO A 108 -0.32 -13.23 13.89
CA PRO A 108 -0.08 -13.75 15.23
C PRO A 108 0.83 -14.97 15.16
N LYS A 109 1.77 -15.07 16.12
CA LYS A 109 2.64 -16.25 16.24
C LYS A 109 1.80 -17.50 16.56
N LYS A 110 1.94 -18.53 15.76
CA LYS A 110 1.26 -19.82 15.99
C LYS A 110 1.73 -20.51 17.29
N THR A 111 2.99 -20.25 17.70
CA THR A 111 3.57 -20.71 18.96
C THR A 111 4.57 -19.67 19.47
N LYS A 112 4.95 -19.72 20.75
CA LYS A 112 5.97 -18.81 21.32
C LYS A 112 7.33 -18.88 20.61
N MET A 113 7.65 -19.98 19.96
CA MET A 113 8.93 -20.21 19.26
C MET A 113 8.84 -20.03 17.73
N ALA A 114 7.63 -19.89 17.18
CA ALA A 114 7.47 -19.70 15.74
C ALA A 114 7.84 -18.27 15.34
N GLU A 115 8.53 -18.14 14.20
CA GLU A 115 8.69 -16.85 13.55
C GLU A 115 7.32 -16.34 13.07
N PRO A 116 7.02 -15.04 13.20
CA PRO A 116 5.77 -14.50 12.71
C PRO A 116 5.74 -14.55 11.18
N GLU A 117 4.64 -15.06 10.62
CA GLU A 117 4.44 -15.10 9.16
C GLU A 117 4.03 -13.72 8.65
N ILE A 118 4.64 -13.28 7.54
CA ILE A 118 4.20 -12.06 6.83
C ILE A 118 2.79 -12.32 6.29
N ARG A 119 1.86 -11.40 6.56
CA ARG A 119 0.49 -11.44 6.03
C ARG A 119 0.27 -10.40 4.95
N GLU A 120 0.88 -9.25 5.13
CA GLU A 120 0.73 -8.14 4.21
C GLU A 120 2.04 -7.40 4.03
N ILE A 121 2.25 -6.85 2.84
CA ILE A 121 3.39 -6.00 2.52
C ILE A 121 2.83 -4.72 1.91
N ILE A 122 3.25 -3.59 2.45
CA ILE A 122 2.89 -2.28 1.95
C ILE A 122 4.13 -1.68 1.32
N ILE A 123 4.03 -1.23 0.06
CA ILE A 123 5.13 -0.69 -0.72
C ILE A 123 4.73 0.69 -1.22
N TYR A 124 5.49 1.72 -0.86
CA TYR A 124 5.18 3.11 -1.18
C TYR A 124 6.40 3.89 -1.65
N PRO A 125 6.23 4.99 -2.44
CA PRO A 125 7.35 5.77 -2.98
C PRO A 125 8.19 6.41 -1.87
N LYS A 126 9.50 6.56 -2.08
CA LYS A 126 10.32 7.39 -1.21
C LYS A 126 9.93 8.86 -1.36
N ALA A 127 9.83 9.57 -0.23
CA ALA A 127 9.55 11.01 -0.20
C ALA A 127 10.51 11.80 -1.10
N GLY A 128 9.99 12.82 -1.81
CA GLY A 128 10.75 13.67 -2.73
C GLY A 128 10.47 13.44 -4.22
N ARG A 129 9.65 12.48 -4.59
CA ARG A 129 9.07 12.40 -5.94
C ARG A 129 7.63 12.87 -5.87
N SER A 130 7.39 14.00 -6.52
CA SER A 130 6.11 14.59 -6.87
C SER A 130 4.90 13.75 -6.48
N ARG A 131 4.06 14.25 -5.54
CA ARG A 131 2.65 13.82 -5.41
C ARG A 131 1.98 13.94 -6.78
N ALA A 132 2.15 12.96 -7.64
CA ALA A 132 1.15 12.73 -8.65
C ALA A 132 -0.11 12.39 -7.85
N LYS A 133 -1.22 13.12 -8.04
CA LYS A 133 -2.56 12.68 -7.62
C LYS A 133 -2.69 11.25 -8.12
N SER A 134 -2.25 10.29 -7.30
CA SER A 134 -2.21 8.89 -7.69
C SER A 134 -3.60 8.34 -7.47
N ALA A 135 -4.12 7.69 -8.50
CA ALA A 135 -5.13 6.66 -8.27
C ALA A 135 -4.69 5.85 -7.03
N GLY A 136 -5.60 5.59 -6.12
CA GLY A 136 -5.33 4.86 -4.89
C GLY A 136 -4.51 3.59 -5.07
N PRO A 137 -4.12 2.90 -4.01
CA PRO A 137 -3.19 1.78 -4.07
C PRO A 137 -3.68 0.70 -5.02
N THR A 138 -2.78 0.14 -5.81
CA THR A 138 -3.05 -1.12 -6.50
C THR A 138 -3.07 -2.25 -5.46
N VAL A 139 -4.26 -2.65 -5.03
CA VAL A 139 -4.43 -3.79 -4.14
C VAL A 139 -4.15 -5.07 -4.90
N ILE A 140 -3.05 -5.72 -4.57
CA ILE A 140 -2.68 -7.04 -5.09
C ILE A 140 -3.00 -8.05 -4.01
N ALA A 141 -4.19 -8.66 -4.08
CA ALA A 141 -4.62 -9.68 -3.14
C ALA A 141 -4.66 -11.05 -3.82
N PRO A 142 -4.32 -12.14 -3.12
CA PRO A 142 -4.65 -13.47 -3.59
C PRO A 142 -6.17 -13.57 -3.75
N LYS A 143 -6.63 -14.34 -4.73
CA LYS A 143 -8.06 -14.49 -5.13
C LYS A 143 -9.07 -14.82 -4.01
N GLN A 144 -8.62 -14.97 -2.77
CA GLN A 144 -9.42 -15.39 -1.61
C GLN A 144 -9.01 -14.65 -0.34
N LEU A 145 -9.14 -13.32 -0.29
CA LEU A 145 -8.95 -12.62 0.99
C LEU A 145 -9.83 -11.37 1.07
N ALA A 146 -10.89 -11.45 1.84
CA ALA A 146 -11.46 -10.37 2.63
C ALA A 146 -12.43 -10.98 3.65
N SER A 147 -11.92 -11.50 4.77
CA SER A 147 -12.75 -11.65 5.96
C SER A 147 -12.61 -10.38 6.81
N GLU A 148 -13.69 -9.99 7.49
CA GLU A 148 -13.69 -8.86 8.44
C GLU A 148 -12.58 -9.02 9.51
N GLU A 149 -12.28 -10.25 9.94
CA GLU A 149 -11.19 -10.54 10.88
C GLU A 149 -9.81 -10.13 10.35
N GLN A 150 -9.62 -10.15 9.03
CA GLN A 150 -8.35 -9.75 8.43
C GLN A 150 -8.25 -8.22 8.31
N LYS A 151 -9.37 -7.54 8.03
CA LYS A 151 -9.46 -6.09 8.05
C LYS A 151 -9.10 -5.56 9.45
N GLU A 152 -9.69 -6.16 10.48
CA GLU A 152 -9.41 -5.79 11.88
C GLU A 152 -7.93 -5.99 12.25
N ALA A 153 -7.32 -7.13 11.87
CA ALA A 153 -5.91 -7.39 12.11
C ALA A 153 -4.98 -6.38 11.42
N ILE A 154 -5.36 -5.91 10.23
CA ILE A 154 -4.63 -4.87 9.50
C ILE A 154 -4.75 -3.53 10.22
N LEU A 155 -5.96 -3.12 10.60
CA LEU A 155 -6.19 -1.88 11.33
C LEU A 155 -5.40 -1.84 12.63
N ILE A 156 -5.40 -2.91 13.43
CA ILE A 156 -4.61 -3.02 14.65
C ILE A 156 -3.11 -2.80 14.37
N SER A 157 -2.60 -3.38 13.28
CA SER A 157 -1.20 -3.24 12.90
C SER A 157 -0.86 -1.82 12.45
N LEU A 158 -1.77 -1.17 11.71
CA LEU A 158 -1.61 0.22 11.29
C LEU A 158 -1.72 1.17 12.48
N PHE A 159 -2.67 0.98 13.40
CA PHE A 159 -2.74 1.79 14.61
C PHE A 159 -1.45 1.72 15.44
N LYS A 160 -0.82 0.55 15.50
CA LYS A 160 0.49 0.42 16.13
C LYS A 160 1.60 1.15 15.36
N ALA A 161 1.54 1.20 14.04
CA ALA A 161 2.53 1.89 13.22
C ALA A 161 2.45 3.42 13.33
N LEU A 162 1.32 3.98 13.82
CA LEU A 162 1.22 5.39 14.21
C LEU A 162 2.13 5.75 15.41
N GLU A 163 2.65 4.76 16.12
CA GLU A 163 3.59 4.95 17.25
C GLU A 163 5.05 4.77 16.82
N ASP A 164 5.34 4.66 15.51
CA ASP A 164 6.70 4.50 15.02
C ASP A 164 7.55 5.76 15.32
N LYS A 165 8.85 5.57 15.56
CA LYS A 165 9.79 6.65 15.82
C LYS A 165 10.06 7.52 14.59
N ASP A 166 9.93 6.93 13.39
CA ASP A 166 10.14 7.62 12.13
C ASP A 166 8.85 8.35 11.72
N PRO A 167 8.84 9.70 11.67
CA PRO A 167 7.67 10.46 11.27
C PRO A 167 7.19 10.11 9.85
N MET A 168 8.09 9.70 8.96
CA MET A 168 7.70 9.27 7.62
C MET A 168 6.87 7.98 7.65
N VAL A 169 7.15 7.07 8.59
CA VAL A 169 6.33 5.86 8.78
C VAL A 169 4.96 6.23 9.34
N ARG A 170 4.89 7.18 10.28
CA ARG A 170 3.63 7.66 10.83
C ARG A 170 2.78 8.38 9.79
N GLU A 171 3.38 9.30 9.02
CA GLU A 171 2.71 10.02 7.92
C GLU A 171 2.12 9.06 6.89
N GLU A 172 2.91 8.10 6.43
CA GLU A 172 2.43 7.08 5.49
C GLU A 172 1.34 6.19 6.09
N THR A 173 1.42 5.91 7.39
CA THR A 173 0.38 5.16 8.10
C THR A 173 -0.94 5.91 8.15
N VAL A 174 -0.90 7.24 8.33
CA VAL A 174 -2.08 8.11 8.25
C VAL A 174 -2.77 7.94 6.91
N TYR A 175 -2.01 8.05 5.82
CA TYR A 175 -2.53 7.86 4.46
C TYR A 175 -3.10 6.46 4.24
N LEU A 176 -2.44 5.42 4.75
CA LEU A 176 -2.93 4.04 4.62
C LEU A 176 -4.22 3.78 5.38
N LEU A 177 -4.39 4.43 6.53
CA LEU A 177 -5.59 4.32 7.34
C LEU A 177 -6.80 4.93 6.66
N SER A 178 -6.65 6.02 5.93
CA SER A 178 -7.77 6.68 5.24
C SER A 178 -8.44 5.82 4.16
N GLU A 179 -7.70 4.88 3.59
CA GLU A 179 -8.26 3.88 2.65
C GLU A 179 -9.27 2.92 3.31
N PHE A 180 -9.23 2.82 4.64
CA PHE A 180 -10.21 2.05 5.40
C PHE A 180 -11.33 2.97 5.86
N LYS A 181 -12.44 2.99 5.14
CA LYS A 181 -13.64 3.76 5.54
C LYS A 181 -14.28 3.15 6.79
N ASP A 182 -13.62 3.35 7.94
CA ASP A 182 -13.98 2.78 9.23
C ASP A 182 -14.00 3.87 10.31
N GLU A 183 -15.04 3.94 11.12
CA GLU A 183 -15.21 4.97 12.14
C GLU A 183 -14.05 4.99 13.16
N SER A 184 -13.44 3.83 13.43
CA SER A 184 -12.28 3.74 14.33
C SER A 184 -11.06 4.50 13.79
N VAL A 185 -10.92 4.61 12.47
CA VAL A 185 -9.83 5.33 11.81
C VAL A 185 -9.93 6.82 12.11
N ILE A 186 -11.12 7.42 11.99
CA ILE A 186 -11.36 8.86 12.25
C ILE A 186 -10.86 9.24 13.63
N LYS A 187 -11.18 8.42 14.64
CA LYS A 187 -10.74 8.65 16.01
C LYS A 187 -9.22 8.64 16.17
N HIS A 188 -8.53 7.72 15.50
CA HIS A 188 -7.07 7.64 15.56
C HIS A 188 -6.41 8.79 14.79
N LEU A 189 -6.91 9.14 13.60
CA LEU A 189 -6.42 10.29 12.85
C LEU A 189 -6.63 11.61 13.61
N ALA A 190 -7.78 11.77 14.29
CA ALA A 190 -8.01 12.93 15.15
C ALA A 190 -7.04 13.01 16.34
N GLN A 191 -6.59 11.87 16.88
CA GLN A 191 -5.54 11.84 17.90
C GLN A 191 -4.17 12.20 17.33
N VAL A 192 -3.83 11.73 16.15
CA VAL A 192 -2.60 12.09 15.45
C VAL A 192 -2.56 13.58 15.16
N LEU A 193 -3.62 14.14 14.58
CA LEU A 193 -3.75 15.57 14.29
C LEU A 193 -3.43 16.45 15.50
N VAL A 194 -3.90 16.06 16.69
CA VAL A 194 -3.78 16.91 17.88
C VAL A 194 -2.47 16.66 18.64
N ASN A 195 -1.88 15.45 18.55
CA ASN A 195 -0.83 15.04 19.48
C ASN A 195 0.48 14.62 18.82
N ASP A 196 0.55 14.42 17.49
CA ASP A 196 1.82 14.02 16.87
C ASP A 196 2.87 15.13 17.00
N GLU A 197 4.10 14.74 17.27
CA GLU A 197 5.22 15.68 17.43
C GLU A 197 5.65 16.32 16.10
N ASP A 198 5.44 15.62 14.97
CA ASP A 198 5.83 16.07 13.64
C ASP A 198 4.69 16.80 12.93
N GLN A 199 4.97 18.00 12.44
CA GLN A 199 3.97 18.83 11.77
C GLN A 199 3.49 18.25 10.44
N ALA A 200 4.32 17.48 9.71
CA ALA A 200 3.90 16.87 8.46
C ALA A 200 2.89 15.74 8.71
N VAL A 201 3.08 14.98 9.79
CA VAL A 201 2.16 13.94 10.22
C VAL A 201 0.82 14.55 10.66
N ARG A 202 0.84 15.67 11.41
CA ARG A 202 -0.39 16.38 11.80
C ARG A 202 -1.13 16.94 10.58
N ALA A 203 -0.41 17.58 9.65
CA ALA A 203 -1.01 18.13 8.42
C ALA A 203 -1.65 17.03 7.58
N SER A 204 -0.95 15.91 7.36
CA SER A 204 -1.52 14.76 6.66
C SER A 204 -2.76 14.20 7.36
N ALA A 205 -2.79 14.17 8.69
CA ALA A 205 -3.98 13.73 9.42
C ALA A 205 -5.17 14.68 9.22
N ALA A 206 -4.94 16.00 9.09
CA ALA A 206 -5.98 16.96 8.76
C ALA A 206 -6.55 16.72 7.35
N GLU A 207 -5.68 16.58 6.34
CA GLU A 207 -6.04 16.30 4.96
C GLU A 207 -6.92 15.03 4.87
N GLU A 208 -6.46 13.93 5.47
CA GLU A 208 -7.19 12.66 5.40
C GLU A 208 -8.52 12.68 6.17
N LEU A 209 -8.63 13.49 7.24
CA LEU A 209 -9.90 13.72 7.94
C LEU A 209 -10.87 14.53 7.07
N GLY A 210 -10.38 15.48 6.28
CA GLY A 210 -11.16 16.21 5.26
C GLY A 210 -11.72 15.26 4.20
N ASP A 211 -10.85 14.47 3.58
CA ASP A 211 -11.23 13.48 2.55
C ASP A 211 -12.21 12.40 3.07
N PHE A 212 -12.15 12.08 4.37
CA PHE A 212 -13.12 11.19 5.00
C PHE A 212 -14.54 11.77 4.99
N GLY A 213 -14.65 13.09 5.08
CA GLY A 213 -15.90 13.81 5.02
C GLY A 213 -16.82 13.59 6.22
N ASP A 214 -16.32 13.03 7.33
CA ASP A 214 -17.16 12.69 8.50
C ASP A 214 -17.29 13.88 9.46
N GLN A 215 -18.51 14.17 9.86
CA GLN A 215 -18.84 15.28 10.75
C GLN A 215 -18.22 15.16 12.15
N SER A 216 -17.81 13.96 12.57
CA SER A 216 -17.15 13.75 13.86
C SER A 216 -15.72 14.32 13.90
N ALA A 217 -15.10 14.55 12.73
CA ALA A 217 -13.79 15.17 12.62
C ALA A 217 -13.80 16.70 12.88
N ILE A 218 -14.94 17.37 12.78
CA ILE A 218 -15.03 18.84 12.91
C ILE A 218 -14.48 19.34 14.25
N GLY A 219 -14.81 18.67 15.35
CA GLY A 219 -14.32 19.10 16.68
C GLY A 219 -12.80 19.07 16.80
N PRO A 220 -12.13 17.96 16.49
CA PRO A 220 -10.68 17.89 16.43
C PRO A 220 -10.04 18.88 15.46
N LEU A 221 -10.61 19.07 14.26
CA LEU A 221 -10.13 20.05 13.30
C LEU A 221 -10.23 21.48 13.81
N ILE A 222 -11.35 21.88 14.42
CA ILE A 222 -11.47 23.21 15.04
C ILE A 222 -10.39 23.44 16.09
N LYS A 223 -10.08 22.43 16.92
CA LYS A 223 -9.02 22.53 17.91
C LYS A 223 -7.64 22.72 17.26
N ALA A 224 -7.40 22.10 16.12
CA ALA A 224 -6.13 22.17 15.41
C ALA A 224 -5.95 23.47 14.58
N LEU A 225 -6.95 24.36 14.51
CA LEU A 225 -6.77 25.73 14.00
C LEU A 225 -5.77 26.56 14.84
N GLU A 226 -5.49 26.13 16.08
CA GLU A 226 -4.51 26.75 16.97
C GLU A 226 -3.12 26.08 16.87
N ASP A 227 -2.87 25.23 15.87
CA ASP A 227 -1.57 24.57 15.71
C ASP A 227 -0.44 25.60 15.50
N SER A 228 0.72 25.29 16.05
CA SER A 228 1.90 26.15 15.95
C SER A 228 2.48 26.24 14.53
N ASP A 229 2.26 25.22 13.70
CA ASP A 229 2.77 25.17 12.32
C ASP A 229 1.68 25.66 11.34
N PRO A 230 1.96 26.68 10.51
CA PRO A 230 0.97 27.23 9.60
C PRO A 230 0.47 26.23 8.55
N ARG A 231 1.30 25.26 8.14
CA ARG A 231 0.87 24.23 7.18
C ARG A 231 -0.18 23.30 7.77
N VAL A 232 -0.09 23.04 9.09
CA VAL A 232 -1.16 22.27 9.77
C VAL A 232 -2.44 23.09 9.81
N ARG A 233 -2.35 24.39 10.15
CA ARG A 233 -3.53 25.27 10.14
C ARG A 233 -4.16 25.39 8.75
N GLU A 234 -3.34 25.50 7.70
CA GLU A 234 -3.78 25.51 6.30
C GLU A 234 -4.55 24.22 5.95
N SER A 235 -3.95 23.03 6.15
CA SER A 235 -4.63 21.74 5.89
C SER A 235 -5.92 21.58 6.73
N VAL A 236 -5.94 22.11 7.96
CA VAL A 236 -7.13 22.09 8.81
C VAL A 236 -8.24 22.99 8.26
N VAL A 237 -7.89 24.18 7.77
CA VAL A 237 -8.85 25.11 7.12
C VAL A 237 -9.46 24.49 5.88
N GLU A 238 -8.65 23.86 5.02
CA GLU A 238 -9.10 23.13 3.83
C GLU A 238 -10.06 22.01 4.21
N ALA A 239 -9.67 21.14 5.16
CA ALA A 239 -10.51 20.05 5.65
C ALA A 239 -11.85 20.54 6.23
N LEU A 240 -11.85 21.64 6.99
CA LEU A 240 -13.07 22.26 7.50
C LEU A 240 -13.93 22.83 6.36
N GLY A 241 -13.32 23.35 5.30
CA GLY A 241 -14.01 23.78 4.09
C GLY A 241 -14.76 22.64 3.44
N GLU A 242 -14.15 21.48 3.35
CA GLU A 242 -14.75 20.28 2.74
C GLU A 242 -15.95 19.73 3.50
N ILE A 243 -15.79 19.54 4.84
CA ILE A 243 -16.80 18.83 5.65
C ILE A 243 -17.73 19.70 6.48
N GLY A 244 -17.33 20.93 6.75
CA GLY A 244 -17.89 21.71 7.87
C GLY A 244 -19.27 22.32 7.64
N GLY A 245 -19.60 22.82 6.48
CA GLY A 245 -20.83 23.55 6.20
C GLY A 245 -21.00 24.78 7.10
N LYS A 246 -22.27 25.12 7.47
CA LYS A 246 -22.57 26.32 8.27
C LYS A 246 -21.91 26.36 9.64
N ARG A 247 -21.59 25.23 10.22
CA ARG A 247 -21.07 25.11 11.59
C ARG A 247 -19.69 25.74 11.78
N VAL A 248 -18.88 25.76 10.73
CA VAL A 248 -17.48 26.19 10.78
C VAL A 248 -17.24 27.59 10.22
N ILE A 249 -18.29 28.28 9.75
CA ILE A 249 -18.17 29.63 9.14
C ILE A 249 -17.51 30.61 10.10
N SER A 250 -17.86 30.58 11.40
CA SER A 250 -17.22 31.47 12.40
C SER A 250 -15.74 31.19 12.55
N ASN A 251 -15.35 29.92 12.63
CA ASN A 251 -13.95 29.53 12.78
C ASN A 251 -13.12 29.88 11.53
N LEU A 252 -13.68 29.62 10.35
CA LEU A 252 -13.01 30.01 9.09
C LEU A 252 -12.97 31.54 8.91
N THR A 253 -13.94 32.28 9.48
CA THR A 253 -13.90 33.75 9.47
C THR A 253 -12.77 34.25 10.39
N GLU A 254 -12.52 33.62 11.53
CA GLU A 254 -11.39 33.94 12.39
C GLU A 254 -10.06 33.62 11.69
N ALA A 255 -9.98 32.53 10.94
CA ALA A 255 -8.80 32.15 10.16
C ALA A 255 -8.44 33.15 9.03
N LEU A 256 -9.37 34.05 8.61
CA LEU A 256 -9.02 35.14 7.70
C LEU A 256 -8.05 36.18 8.32
N GLU A 257 -7.91 36.20 9.63
CA GLU A 257 -6.98 37.07 10.38
C GLU A 257 -5.72 36.31 10.83
N ASP A 258 -5.48 35.08 10.31
CA ASP A 258 -4.27 34.30 10.64
C ASP A 258 -2.99 35.11 10.29
N GLU A 259 -1.94 34.89 11.05
CA GLU A 259 -0.64 35.54 10.80
C GLU A 259 -0.02 35.10 9.47
N ASP A 260 -0.29 33.85 9.03
CA ASP A 260 0.22 33.26 7.81
C ASP A 260 -0.68 33.58 6.60
N GLU A 261 -0.08 33.93 5.46
CA GLU A 261 -0.80 34.33 4.26
C GLU A 261 -1.52 33.15 3.60
N ASP A 262 -0.92 31.96 3.60
CA ASP A 262 -1.48 30.78 2.97
C ASP A 262 -2.71 30.28 3.75
N VAL A 263 -2.68 30.38 5.08
CA VAL A 263 -3.85 30.08 5.92
C VAL A 263 -5.01 31.04 5.67
N ARG A 264 -4.73 32.36 5.55
CA ARG A 264 -5.78 33.36 5.21
C ARG A 264 -6.38 33.09 3.84
N TYR A 265 -5.54 32.74 2.87
CA TYR A 265 -6.00 32.42 1.52
C TYR A 265 -6.91 31.17 1.52
N ALA A 266 -6.46 30.08 2.13
CA ALA A 266 -7.25 28.87 2.30
C ALA A 266 -8.60 29.12 3.00
N ALA A 267 -8.61 29.98 4.02
CA ALA A 267 -9.84 30.36 4.73
C ALA A 267 -10.84 31.10 3.82
N ALA A 268 -10.34 31.99 2.97
CA ALA A 268 -11.20 32.71 2.02
C ALA A 268 -11.80 31.76 0.97
N GLU A 269 -11.00 30.81 0.45
CA GLU A 269 -11.43 29.79 -0.50
C GLU A 269 -12.48 28.86 0.12
N ALA A 270 -12.20 28.29 1.29
CA ALA A 270 -13.12 27.45 2.04
C ALA A 270 -14.47 28.11 2.35
N LEU A 271 -14.45 29.39 2.75
CA LEU A 271 -15.67 30.17 2.96
C LEU A 271 -16.46 30.39 1.65
N GLY A 272 -15.77 30.62 0.54
CA GLY A 272 -16.37 30.71 -0.80
C GLY A 272 -17.11 29.44 -1.19
N GLU A 273 -16.44 28.31 -1.07
CA GLU A 273 -17.02 27.00 -1.37
C GLU A 273 -18.23 26.64 -0.50
N ILE A 274 -18.12 26.91 0.82
CA ILE A 274 -19.25 26.69 1.72
C ILE A 274 -20.44 27.54 1.33
N LYS A 275 -20.25 28.84 1.00
CA LYS A 275 -21.33 29.75 0.58
C LYS A 275 -22.02 29.26 -0.69
N GLU A 276 -21.26 28.81 -1.68
CA GLU A 276 -21.80 28.23 -2.90
C GLU A 276 -22.62 26.97 -2.61
N ARG A 277 -22.08 26.08 -1.78
CA ARG A 277 -22.73 24.81 -1.40
C ARG A 277 -24.04 24.99 -0.64
N ILE A 278 -24.14 26.02 0.19
CA ILE A 278 -25.38 26.32 0.96
C ILE A 278 -26.36 27.27 0.23
N GLY A 279 -26.02 27.67 -1.00
CA GLY A 279 -26.91 28.50 -1.85
C GLY A 279 -27.06 29.95 -1.37
N VAL A 280 -26.12 30.46 -0.60
CA VAL A 280 -26.10 31.89 -0.23
C VAL A 280 -25.38 32.66 -1.34
N SER A 281 -26.14 33.33 -2.19
CA SER A 281 -25.61 34.23 -3.22
C SER A 281 -24.87 35.39 -2.57
N ALA A 282 -23.76 35.82 -3.18
CA ALA A 282 -22.92 36.94 -2.73
C ALA A 282 -23.60 38.34 -2.77
N THR A 283 -24.93 38.40 -2.79
CA THR A 283 -25.75 39.61 -2.98
C THR A 283 -26.65 39.94 -1.79
N ASP A 284 -26.43 39.40 -0.59
CA ASP A 284 -27.14 39.83 0.61
C ASP A 284 -26.22 40.48 1.62
#